data_8f6ea1657b0e96ec44cff905c941f9da
#
_entry.id   8f6ea1657b0e96ec44cff905c941f9da
#
_cell.length_a   1.000
_cell.length_b   1.000
_cell.length_c   1.000
_cell.angle_alpha   90.00
_cell.angle_beta   90.00
_cell.angle_gamma   90.00
#
_symmetry.space_group_name_H-M   'P 1'
#
loop_
_entity.id
_entity.type
_entity.pdbx_description
1 polymer ?
#
loop_
_entity_poly.entity_id
_entity_poly.type
_entity_poly.pdbx_seq_one_letter_code
_entity_poly.pdbx_strand_id
1 'polypeptide(L)'
;MRQVIAAVLCVMFSGTAMAQQQATDAANQANHGSVGVITGMEGGTYARTGADLTILDDGTLRVLPILGKGSLQNLSDILYLKGVDVGFVQADALTYAQQHGMFPNLTQKIRYIAKLYDEEIHILARKDITKLEDLNGQRVNVDVTGSGSAMTAEIVLDAFGIKPKIEHEKQVTGVQELKQGDIAAIIQVAGAPMPLLSDVSADSGLHFLPIELNPSLAQTYLPDQFTHDNYPRLVPVGTTVPTIAVGDVMAVFGWQPHSERYNKVARFVTAFFSKFDQFQQPPRHPKWREVNLTAQVPGWTRFQAAQDWLEQETTAGTAGGTTQERFDAFLSQTKPGVGGSLTEAAKAALFQQFLAWDKQRSAGR
;
A
#
# COMPACT_ATOMS: atom_id res chain seq x y z
N MET A 1 -65.15 15.84 -12.23
CA MET A 1 -63.97 15.40 -12.97
C MET A 1 -62.62 15.94 -12.47
N ARG A 2 -62.46 17.25 -12.11
CA ARG A 2 -61.15 17.78 -11.61
C ARG A 2 -60.69 17.19 -10.28
N GLN A 3 -61.58 16.83 -9.34
CA GLN A 3 -61.18 16.24 -8.05
C GLN A 3 -60.77 14.77 -8.14
N VAL A 4 -61.27 14.01 -9.11
CA VAL A 4 -60.87 12.58 -9.31
C VAL A 4 -59.47 12.50 -9.95
N ILE A 5 -59.14 13.43 -10.83
CA ILE A 5 -57.79 13.47 -11.48
C ILE A 5 -56.71 13.81 -10.46
N ALA A 6 -56.98 14.73 -9.49
CA ALA A 6 -56.02 15.05 -8.43
C ALA A 6 -55.74 13.89 -7.49
N ALA A 7 -56.75 13.08 -7.13
CA ALA A 7 -56.58 11.91 -6.27
C ALA A 7 -55.78 10.79 -6.94
N VAL A 8 -55.95 10.55 -8.26
CA VAL A 8 -55.21 9.53 -9.00
C VAL A 8 -53.72 9.94 -9.17
N LEU A 9 -53.43 11.23 -9.40
CA LEU A 9 -52.05 11.73 -9.46
C LEU A 9 -51.31 11.57 -8.10
N CYS A 10 -51.94 11.88 -6.98
CA CYS A 10 -51.35 11.70 -5.64
C CYS A 10 -51.01 10.23 -5.33
N VAL A 11 -51.85 9.29 -5.72
CA VAL A 11 -51.61 7.86 -5.52
C VAL A 11 -50.45 7.36 -6.37
N MET A 12 -50.31 7.82 -7.60
CA MET A 12 -49.19 7.45 -8.48
C MET A 12 -47.83 7.98 -7.97
N PHE A 13 -47.78 9.22 -7.44
CA PHE A 13 -46.56 9.79 -6.86
C PHE A 13 -46.17 9.07 -5.54
N SER A 14 -47.12 8.65 -4.74
CA SER A 14 -46.85 7.90 -3.52
C SER A 14 -46.28 6.50 -3.78
N GLY A 15 -46.75 5.83 -4.81
CA GLY A 15 -46.26 4.49 -5.22
C GLY A 15 -44.83 4.51 -5.74
N THR A 16 -44.45 5.53 -6.53
CA THR A 16 -43.06 5.67 -7.02
C THR A 16 -42.09 6.00 -5.87
N ALA A 17 -42.46 6.86 -4.91
CA ALA A 17 -41.64 7.18 -3.77
C ALA A 17 -41.39 5.96 -2.85
N MET A 18 -42.43 5.14 -2.62
CA MET A 18 -42.29 3.89 -1.83
C MET A 18 -41.43 2.85 -2.54
N ALA A 19 -41.60 2.67 -3.85
CA ALA A 19 -40.76 1.72 -4.61
C ALA A 19 -39.30 2.18 -4.63
N GLN A 20 -39.03 3.47 -4.74
CA GLN A 20 -37.68 4.02 -4.70
C GLN A 20 -37.05 3.87 -3.29
N GLN A 21 -37.84 4.07 -2.21
CA GLN A 21 -37.40 3.86 -0.85
C GLN A 21 -37.06 2.37 -0.60
N GLN A 22 -37.93 1.45 -1.03
CA GLN A 22 -37.69 0.02 -0.91
C GLN A 22 -36.46 -0.45 -1.67
N ALA A 23 -36.23 0.08 -2.89
CA ALA A 23 -35.03 -0.22 -3.66
C ALA A 23 -33.75 0.32 -2.97
N THR A 24 -33.83 1.51 -2.35
CA THR A 24 -32.75 2.10 -1.60
C THR A 24 -32.45 1.29 -0.32
N ASP A 25 -33.47 0.86 0.40
CA ASP A 25 -33.33 0.06 1.62
C ASP A 25 -32.77 -1.33 1.31
N ALA A 26 -33.22 -1.97 0.22
CA ALA A 26 -32.67 -3.23 -0.27
C ALA A 26 -31.20 -3.11 -0.67
N ALA A 27 -30.83 -2.02 -1.38
CA ALA A 27 -29.45 -1.73 -1.75
C ALA A 27 -28.57 -1.48 -0.52
N ASN A 28 -29.07 -0.73 0.46
CA ASN A 28 -28.36 -0.49 1.73
C ASN A 28 -28.16 -1.79 2.52
N GLN A 29 -29.17 -2.65 2.56
CA GLN A 29 -29.08 -3.95 3.21
C GLN A 29 -28.11 -4.90 2.50
N ALA A 30 -28.13 -4.93 1.16
CA ALA A 30 -27.19 -5.73 0.36
C ALA A 30 -25.73 -5.26 0.51
N ASN A 31 -25.50 -3.96 0.74
CA ASN A 31 -24.18 -3.37 0.95
C ASN A 31 -23.78 -3.30 2.43
N HIS A 32 -24.66 -3.73 3.35
CA HIS A 32 -24.37 -3.74 4.77
C HIS A 32 -23.18 -4.66 5.05
N GLY A 33 -22.15 -4.11 5.73
CA GLY A 33 -20.91 -4.84 6.00
C GLY A 33 -19.88 -4.83 4.87
N SER A 34 -20.20 -4.29 3.68
CA SER A 34 -19.22 -4.20 2.60
C SER A 34 -18.21 -3.10 2.86
N VAL A 35 -16.91 -3.43 2.72
CA VAL A 35 -15.77 -2.50 2.81
C VAL A 35 -15.11 -2.39 1.44
N GLY A 36 -15.21 -1.23 0.81
CA GLY A 36 -14.54 -0.94 -0.45
C GLY A 36 -13.07 -0.62 -0.23
N VAL A 37 -12.19 -1.39 -0.87
CA VAL A 37 -10.73 -1.22 -0.78
C VAL A 37 -10.20 -0.79 -2.15
N ILE A 38 -9.82 0.48 -2.30
CA ILE A 38 -9.21 0.98 -3.53
C ILE A 38 -7.76 0.52 -3.63
N THR A 39 -7.41 -0.04 -4.79
CA THR A 39 -6.12 -0.69 -5.04
C THR A 39 -5.35 0.02 -6.16
N GLY A 40 -4.54 -0.68 -6.92
CA GLY A 40 -3.86 -0.19 -8.11
C GLY A 40 -4.49 -0.72 -9.39
N MET A 41 -3.77 -0.53 -10.48
CA MET A 41 -4.15 -1.05 -11.78
C MET A 41 -4.02 -2.57 -11.83
N GLU A 42 -4.74 -3.18 -12.75
CA GLU A 42 -4.65 -4.60 -13.06
C GLU A 42 -3.19 -5.01 -13.33
N GLY A 43 -2.76 -6.15 -12.76
CA GLY A 43 -1.40 -6.66 -12.89
C GLY A 43 -0.39 -6.07 -11.89
N GLY A 44 -0.74 -5.04 -11.13
CA GLY A 44 0.10 -4.46 -10.09
C GLY A 44 -0.03 -5.18 -8.74
N THR A 45 0.94 -4.94 -7.85
CA THR A 45 0.97 -5.53 -6.50
C THR A 45 -0.25 -5.15 -5.66
N TYR A 46 -0.72 -3.89 -5.71
CA TYR A 46 -1.93 -3.45 -5.00
C TYR A 46 -3.19 -4.22 -5.41
N ALA A 47 -3.36 -4.47 -6.71
CA ALA A 47 -4.51 -5.25 -7.18
C ALA A 47 -4.48 -6.68 -6.65
N ARG A 48 -3.28 -7.29 -6.62
CA ARG A 48 -3.09 -8.65 -6.11
C ARG A 48 -3.30 -8.75 -4.60
N THR A 49 -2.65 -7.87 -3.82
CA THR A 49 -2.79 -7.85 -2.37
C THR A 49 -4.19 -7.44 -1.94
N GLY A 50 -4.84 -6.54 -2.69
CA GLY A 50 -6.24 -6.20 -2.48
C GLY A 50 -7.19 -7.38 -2.70
N ALA A 51 -6.94 -8.22 -3.72
CA ALA A 51 -7.69 -9.45 -3.93
C ALA A 51 -7.48 -10.45 -2.78
N ASP A 52 -6.28 -10.53 -2.21
CA ASP A 52 -6.01 -11.39 -1.06
C ASP A 52 -6.88 -11.02 0.16
N LEU A 53 -7.28 -9.74 0.32
CA LEU A 53 -8.13 -9.30 1.44
C LEU A 53 -9.53 -9.95 1.44
N THR A 54 -9.98 -10.54 0.34
CA THR A 54 -11.28 -11.23 0.27
C THR A 54 -11.38 -12.46 1.17
N ILE A 55 -10.27 -12.97 1.71
CA ILE A 55 -10.30 -14.04 2.73
C ILE A 55 -10.94 -13.60 4.06
N LEU A 56 -11.09 -12.28 4.24
CA LEU A 56 -11.75 -11.73 5.42
C LEU A 56 -13.28 -11.87 5.38
N ASP A 57 -13.86 -12.20 4.21
CA ASP A 57 -15.29 -12.36 4.05
C ASP A 57 -15.81 -13.46 4.99
N ASP A 58 -16.84 -13.13 5.77
CA ASP A 58 -17.40 -14.05 6.78
C ASP A 58 -18.94 -14.01 6.88
N GLY A 59 -19.60 -13.41 5.91
CA GLY A 59 -21.05 -13.21 5.88
C GLY A 59 -21.53 -11.94 6.60
N THR A 60 -20.73 -11.37 7.51
CA THR A 60 -21.00 -10.08 8.17
C THR A 60 -20.09 -8.97 7.66
N LEU A 61 -18.90 -9.32 7.21
CA LEU A 61 -17.95 -8.49 6.52
C LEU A 61 -17.77 -9.00 5.10
N ARG A 62 -17.79 -8.11 4.13
CA ARG A 62 -17.48 -8.37 2.73
C ARG A 62 -16.47 -7.36 2.24
N VAL A 63 -15.31 -7.81 1.76
CA VAL A 63 -14.28 -6.94 1.19
C VAL A 63 -14.46 -6.86 -0.32
N LEU A 64 -14.51 -5.64 -0.84
CA LEU A 64 -14.68 -5.35 -2.27
C LEU A 64 -13.42 -4.64 -2.79
N PRO A 65 -12.46 -5.38 -3.38
CA PRO A 65 -11.33 -4.76 -4.06
C PRO A 65 -11.82 -3.95 -5.26
N ILE A 66 -11.34 -2.70 -5.35
CA ILE A 66 -11.69 -1.74 -6.39
C ILE A 66 -10.40 -1.39 -7.13
N LEU A 67 -10.37 -1.55 -8.44
CA LEU A 67 -9.21 -1.13 -9.23
C LEU A 67 -9.12 0.39 -9.27
N GLY A 68 -7.91 0.91 -9.03
CA GLY A 68 -7.58 2.32 -9.04
C GLY A 68 -6.31 2.59 -9.84
N LYS A 69 -5.78 3.80 -9.75
CA LYS A 69 -4.50 4.17 -10.37
C LYS A 69 -3.32 4.08 -9.39
N GLY A 70 -3.61 3.99 -8.09
CA GLY A 70 -2.60 4.01 -7.02
C GLY A 70 -2.60 5.31 -6.23
N SER A 71 -1.57 5.51 -5.44
CA SER A 71 -1.44 6.40 -4.28
C SER A 71 -2.18 7.73 -4.31
N LEU A 72 -1.92 8.62 -5.28
CA LEU A 72 -2.55 9.96 -5.28
C LEU A 72 -4.05 9.88 -5.58
N GLN A 73 -4.46 9.04 -6.55
CA GLN A 73 -5.88 8.83 -6.79
C GLN A 73 -6.54 8.17 -5.58
N ASN A 74 -5.90 7.18 -4.98
CA ASN A 74 -6.45 6.47 -3.83
C ASN A 74 -6.68 7.40 -2.64
N LEU A 75 -5.77 8.35 -2.37
CA LEU A 75 -6.00 9.42 -1.38
C LEU A 75 -7.25 10.24 -1.71
N SER A 76 -7.41 10.64 -2.97
CA SER A 76 -8.61 11.36 -3.43
C SER A 76 -9.88 10.53 -3.24
N ASP A 77 -9.83 9.24 -3.59
CA ASP A 77 -10.98 8.36 -3.53
C ASP A 77 -11.38 8.04 -2.08
N ILE A 78 -10.42 7.86 -1.17
CA ILE A 78 -10.68 7.72 0.27
C ILE A 78 -11.36 8.98 0.83
N LEU A 79 -10.96 10.16 0.34
CA LEU A 79 -11.51 11.44 0.83
C LEU A 79 -12.91 11.74 0.30
N TYR A 80 -13.20 11.39 -0.97
CA TYR A 80 -14.33 11.96 -1.70
C TYR A 80 -15.22 10.93 -2.39
N LEU A 81 -14.75 9.70 -2.66
CA LEU A 81 -15.54 8.74 -3.41
C LEU A 81 -16.41 7.88 -2.47
N LYS A 82 -17.72 7.93 -2.68
CA LYS A 82 -18.66 7.08 -1.95
C LYS A 82 -18.42 5.61 -2.28
N GLY A 83 -18.29 4.78 -1.24
CA GLY A 83 -18.07 3.34 -1.40
C GLY A 83 -16.60 2.92 -1.28
N VAL A 84 -15.67 3.87 -1.23
CA VAL A 84 -14.27 3.64 -0.86
C VAL A 84 -14.15 3.90 0.64
N ASP A 85 -13.63 2.92 1.36
CA ASP A 85 -13.44 2.98 2.81
C ASP A 85 -11.96 2.92 3.18
N VAL A 86 -11.18 2.13 2.46
CA VAL A 86 -9.76 1.84 2.69
C VAL A 86 -9.02 1.88 1.35
N GLY A 87 -7.73 2.15 1.34
CA GLY A 87 -6.92 2.12 0.12
C GLY A 87 -5.45 1.89 0.39
N PHE A 88 -4.73 1.41 -0.63
CA PHE A 88 -3.29 1.26 -0.62
C PHE A 88 -2.63 2.57 -1.08
N VAL A 89 -1.65 3.07 -0.32
CA VAL A 89 -1.02 4.37 -0.56
C VAL A 89 0.45 4.29 -0.15
N GLN A 90 1.35 4.72 -1.03
CA GLN A 90 2.76 4.88 -0.71
C GLN A 90 2.94 5.94 0.40
N ALA A 91 3.88 5.72 1.31
CA ALA A 91 4.09 6.60 2.46
C ALA A 91 4.52 8.04 2.07
N ASP A 92 5.20 8.19 0.93
CA ASP A 92 5.63 9.48 0.37
C ASP A 92 4.46 10.32 -0.17
N ALA A 93 3.35 9.68 -0.56
CA ALA A 93 2.19 10.35 -1.16
C ALA A 93 1.55 11.39 -0.21
N LEU A 94 1.58 11.17 1.10
CA LEU A 94 1.06 12.13 2.07
C LEU A 94 1.88 13.43 2.04
N THR A 95 3.19 13.30 2.10
CA THR A 95 4.12 14.44 2.08
C THR A 95 4.06 15.17 0.73
N TYR A 96 4.08 14.42 -0.37
CA TYR A 96 3.95 14.98 -1.72
C TYR A 96 2.65 15.77 -1.88
N ALA A 97 1.52 15.18 -1.52
CA ALA A 97 0.23 15.84 -1.63
C ALA A 97 0.12 17.11 -0.77
N GLN A 98 0.77 17.14 0.41
CA GLN A 98 0.84 18.32 1.26
C GLN A 98 1.71 19.43 0.64
N GLN A 99 2.90 19.09 0.15
CA GLN A 99 3.81 20.03 -0.47
C GLN A 99 3.21 20.71 -1.71
N HIS A 100 2.37 19.96 -2.44
CA HIS A 100 1.66 20.47 -3.63
C HIS A 100 0.27 21.04 -3.33
N GLY A 101 -0.15 21.10 -2.06
CA GLY A 101 -1.45 21.67 -1.67
C GLY A 101 -2.66 20.95 -2.26
N MET A 102 -2.53 19.65 -2.58
CA MET A 102 -3.54 18.90 -3.33
C MET A 102 -4.86 18.69 -2.58
N PHE A 103 -4.79 18.47 -1.26
CA PHE A 103 -5.96 18.16 -0.44
C PHE A 103 -5.98 18.98 0.84
N PRO A 104 -7.01 19.82 1.08
CA PRO A 104 -7.08 20.64 2.29
C PRO A 104 -7.17 19.78 3.56
N ASN A 105 -6.34 20.09 4.56
CA ASN A 105 -6.30 19.43 5.86
C ASN A 105 -6.07 17.91 5.77
N LEU A 106 -5.24 17.46 4.85
CA LEU A 106 -5.03 16.05 4.54
C LEU A 106 -4.63 15.24 5.78
N THR A 107 -3.64 15.67 6.56
CA THR A 107 -3.15 14.98 7.77
C THR A 107 -4.20 14.85 8.88
N GLN A 108 -5.18 15.75 8.89
CA GLN A 108 -6.28 15.66 9.85
C GLN A 108 -7.35 14.65 9.43
N LYS A 109 -7.48 14.41 8.12
CA LYS A 109 -8.53 13.56 7.53
C LYS A 109 -8.10 12.14 7.25
N ILE A 110 -6.81 11.90 6.97
CA ILE A 110 -6.29 10.58 6.63
C ILE A 110 -5.61 9.95 7.85
N ARG A 111 -5.81 8.63 7.98
CA ARG A 111 -5.17 7.75 8.95
C ARG A 111 -4.63 6.54 8.23
N TYR A 112 -3.74 5.77 8.88
CA TYR A 112 -3.33 4.46 8.37
C TYR A 112 -3.77 3.35 9.33
N ILE A 113 -4.12 2.20 8.80
CA ILE A 113 -4.44 0.98 9.56
C ILE A 113 -3.15 0.26 9.92
N ALA A 114 -2.33 -0.05 8.93
CA ALA A 114 -1.04 -0.71 9.07
C ALA A 114 -0.04 -0.19 8.02
N LYS A 115 1.27 -0.16 8.38
CA LYS A 115 2.33 -0.20 7.38
C LYS A 115 2.31 -1.59 6.77
N LEU A 116 2.30 -1.64 5.45
CA LEU A 116 2.38 -2.88 4.72
C LEU A 116 3.85 -3.20 4.38
N TYR A 117 4.11 -3.61 3.18
CA TYR A 117 5.44 -3.94 2.68
C TYR A 117 6.17 -2.71 2.14
N ASP A 118 7.39 -2.89 1.73
CA ASP A 118 8.13 -1.88 0.98
C ASP A 118 8.01 -2.16 -0.53
N GLU A 119 7.88 -1.10 -1.33
CA GLU A 119 7.74 -1.14 -2.78
C GLU A 119 9.02 -0.61 -3.41
N GLU A 120 9.65 -1.46 -4.18
CA GLU A 120 10.89 -1.16 -4.86
C GLU A 120 10.65 -0.28 -6.09
N ILE A 121 11.56 0.65 -6.35
CA ILE A 121 11.53 1.49 -7.54
C ILE A 121 12.28 0.79 -8.67
N HIS A 122 11.53 0.36 -9.67
CA HIS A 122 12.05 -0.34 -10.84
C HIS A 122 12.29 0.64 -11.97
N ILE A 123 13.53 0.79 -12.43
CA ILE A 123 13.85 1.47 -13.67
C ILE A 123 14.33 0.40 -14.65
N LEU A 124 13.45 -0.06 -15.51
CA LEU A 124 13.81 -1.01 -16.58
C LEU A 124 14.13 -0.23 -17.85
N ALA A 125 15.31 -0.42 -18.42
CA ALA A 125 15.83 0.35 -19.52
C ALA A 125 16.40 -0.51 -20.65
N ARG A 126 16.55 0.11 -21.83
CA ARG A 126 17.28 -0.49 -22.96
C ARG A 126 18.77 -0.60 -22.63
N LYS A 127 19.45 -1.54 -23.28
CA LYS A 127 20.88 -1.84 -23.04
C LYS A 127 21.86 -0.68 -23.28
N ASP A 128 21.46 0.31 -24.09
CA ASP A 128 22.27 1.51 -24.37
C ASP A 128 22.16 2.58 -23.28
N ILE A 129 21.21 2.46 -22.37
CA ILE A 129 21.02 3.31 -21.19
C ILE A 129 21.69 2.57 -20.02
N THR A 130 22.81 3.06 -19.54
CA THR A 130 23.65 2.33 -18.55
C THR A 130 23.65 2.96 -17.17
N LYS A 131 23.20 4.20 -17.06
CA LYS A 131 23.11 4.98 -15.80
C LYS A 131 21.95 5.98 -15.89
N LEU A 132 21.55 6.51 -14.75
CA LEU A 132 20.40 7.42 -14.65
C LEU A 132 20.56 8.69 -15.52
N GLU A 133 21.78 9.23 -15.63
CA GLU A 133 22.05 10.44 -16.42
C GLU A 133 21.80 10.24 -17.92
N ASP A 134 21.87 8.99 -18.42
CA ASP A 134 21.61 8.67 -19.82
C ASP A 134 20.12 8.85 -20.17
N LEU A 135 19.23 8.96 -19.17
CA LEU A 135 17.81 9.25 -19.35
C LEU A 135 17.54 10.72 -19.72
N ASN A 136 18.49 11.63 -19.54
CA ASN A 136 18.28 13.05 -19.88
C ASN A 136 17.85 13.21 -21.34
N GLY A 137 16.69 13.89 -21.54
CA GLY A 137 16.14 14.14 -22.87
C GLY A 137 15.56 12.91 -23.57
N GLN A 138 15.68 11.70 -23.01
CA GLN A 138 15.07 10.47 -23.51
C GLN A 138 13.59 10.39 -23.17
N ARG A 139 12.82 9.62 -23.95
CA ARG A 139 11.41 9.30 -23.64
C ARG A 139 11.39 8.24 -22.54
N VAL A 140 10.71 8.54 -21.43
CA VAL A 140 10.58 7.64 -20.27
C VAL A 140 9.12 7.59 -19.83
N ASN A 141 8.55 6.39 -19.78
CA ASN A 141 7.20 6.21 -19.24
C ASN A 141 7.24 6.03 -17.72
N VAL A 142 6.44 6.82 -17.03
CA VAL A 142 6.34 6.80 -15.54
C VAL A 142 4.98 6.33 -15.03
N ASP A 143 4.19 5.64 -15.89
CA ASP A 143 2.83 5.25 -15.59
C ASP A 143 1.81 6.42 -15.71
N VAL A 144 0.54 6.11 -15.54
CA VAL A 144 -0.55 7.07 -15.73
C VAL A 144 -0.53 8.21 -14.72
N THR A 145 -0.95 9.37 -15.12
CA THR A 145 -1.07 10.54 -14.24
C THR A 145 -1.94 10.23 -13.01
N GLY A 146 -1.45 10.56 -11.83
CA GLY A 146 -2.10 10.32 -10.54
C GLY A 146 -1.78 8.96 -9.93
N SER A 147 -0.96 8.13 -10.59
CA SER A 147 -0.41 6.91 -9.98
C SER A 147 0.69 7.23 -8.95
N GLY A 148 0.97 6.28 -8.08
CA GLY A 148 2.12 6.37 -7.18
C GLY A 148 3.44 6.34 -7.94
N SER A 149 3.55 5.52 -8.98
CA SER A 149 4.76 5.44 -9.83
C SER A 149 5.10 6.78 -10.48
N ALA A 150 4.10 7.49 -11.06
CA ALA A 150 4.32 8.79 -11.67
C ALA A 150 4.82 9.83 -10.64
N MET A 151 4.22 9.85 -9.46
CA MET A 151 4.61 10.74 -8.36
C MET A 151 6.03 10.45 -7.86
N THR A 152 6.33 9.20 -7.54
CA THR A 152 7.65 8.81 -7.04
C THR A 152 8.74 8.98 -8.10
N ALA A 153 8.42 8.72 -9.38
CA ALA A 153 9.35 8.99 -10.48
C ALA A 153 9.75 10.47 -10.53
N GLU A 154 8.80 11.40 -10.36
CA GLU A 154 9.08 12.84 -10.29
C GLU A 154 10.05 13.16 -9.14
N ILE A 155 9.77 12.66 -7.93
CA ILE A 155 10.62 12.87 -6.75
C ILE A 155 12.03 12.35 -6.98
N VAL A 156 12.16 11.12 -7.51
CA VAL A 156 13.46 10.48 -7.72
C VAL A 156 14.25 11.18 -8.84
N LEU A 157 13.62 11.45 -9.97
CA LEU A 157 14.27 12.13 -11.09
C LEU A 157 14.76 13.53 -10.69
N ASP A 158 13.95 14.29 -9.94
CA ASP A 158 14.34 15.59 -9.43
C ASP A 158 15.51 15.51 -8.44
N ALA A 159 15.52 14.52 -7.55
CA ALA A 159 16.58 14.30 -6.57
C ALA A 159 17.95 14.00 -7.23
N PHE A 160 17.95 13.42 -8.43
CA PHE A 160 19.15 13.17 -9.23
C PHE A 160 19.40 14.21 -10.32
N GLY A 161 18.51 15.22 -10.46
CA GLY A 161 18.63 16.25 -11.50
C GLY A 161 18.42 15.73 -12.92
N ILE A 162 17.71 14.63 -13.09
CA ILE A 162 17.44 13.97 -14.37
C ILE A 162 16.18 14.56 -15.01
N LYS A 163 16.26 14.93 -16.29
CA LYS A 163 15.16 15.59 -17.02
C LYS A 163 14.83 14.84 -18.31
N PRO A 164 14.11 13.73 -18.24
CA PRO A 164 13.65 13.02 -19.42
C PRO A 164 12.41 13.71 -20.03
N LYS A 165 11.98 13.22 -21.19
CA LYS A 165 10.67 13.50 -21.75
C LYS A 165 9.68 12.48 -21.15
N ILE A 166 8.90 12.93 -20.17
CA ILE A 166 7.97 12.08 -19.43
C ILE A 166 6.77 11.71 -20.31
N GLU A 167 6.39 10.44 -20.21
CA GLU A 167 5.17 9.86 -20.81
C GLU A 167 4.33 9.19 -19.75
N HIS A 168 3.01 9.24 -19.93
CA HIS A 168 2.02 8.76 -18.97
C HIS A 168 1.13 7.68 -19.57
N GLU A 169 1.76 6.58 -20.04
CA GLU A 169 1.04 5.44 -20.58
C GLU A 169 0.88 4.34 -19.51
N LYS A 170 -0.13 3.49 -19.70
CA LYS A 170 -0.33 2.33 -18.84
C LYS A 170 0.92 1.44 -18.82
N GLN A 171 1.18 0.80 -17.68
CA GLN A 171 2.36 -0.05 -17.45
C GLN A 171 2.56 -1.09 -18.58
N VAL A 172 1.49 -1.78 -19.00
CA VAL A 172 1.54 -2.78 -20.08
C VAL A 172 1.98 -2.15 -21.40
N THR A 173 1.44 -0.98 -21.73
CA THR A 173 1.80 -0.21 -22.94
C THR A 173 3.27 0.21 -22.87
N GLY A 174 3.71 0.79 -21.76
CA GLY A 174 5.10 1.20 -21.56
C GLY A 174 6.10 0.05 -21.71
N VAL A 175 5.80 -1.13 -21.19
CA VAL A 175 6.66 -2.32 -21.39
C VAL A 175 6.70 -2.72 -22.87
N GLN A 176 5.62 -2.62 -23.61
CA GLN A 176 5.59 -2.93 -25.05
C GLN A 176 6.42 -1.91 -25.83
N GLU A 177 6.26 -0.62 -25.59
CA GLU A 177 7.04 0.45 -26.24
C GLU A 177 8.53 0.34 -25.92
N LEU A 178 8.89 -0.02 -24.69
CA LEU A 178 10.27 -0.28 -24.31
C LEU A 178 10.87 -1.46 -25.08
N LYS A 179 10.13 -2.56 -25.21
CA LYS A 179 10.56 -3.74 -26.03
C LYS A 179 10.72 -3.41 -27.51
N GLN A 180 9.92 -2.49 -28.03
CA GLN A 180 9.99 -2.01 -29.43
C GLN A 180 11.12 -0.98 -29.62
N GLY A 181 11.67 -0.43 -28.53
CA GLY A 181 12.70 0.59 -28.56
C GLY A 181 12.17 2.02 -28.76
N ASP A 182 10.85 2.21 -28.67
CA ASP A 182 10.20 3.52 -28.85
C ASP A 182 10.47 4.46 -27.68
N ILE A 183 10.66 3.92 -26.47
CA ILE A 183 11.09 4.65 -25.28
C ILE A 183 12.40 4.08 -24.70
N ALA A 184 13.09 4.87 -23.90
CA ALA A 184 14.39 4.49 -23.33
C ALA A 184 14.26 3.66 -22.06
N ALA A 185 13.27 3.95 -21.23
CA ALA A 185 13.02 3.29 -19.96
C ALA A 185 11.56 3.41 -19.53
N ILE A 186 11.19 2.54 -18.58
CA ILE A 186 10.00 2.71 -17.75
C ILE A 186 10.42 2.86 -16.29
N ILE A 187 9.69 3.65 -15.52
CA ILE A 187 9.83 3.74 -14.06
C ILE A 187 8.54 3.26 -13.42
N GLN A 188 8.66 2.26 -12.55
CA GLN A 188 7.53 1.63 -11.86
C GLN A 188 7.83 1.48 -10.38
N VAL A 189 6.85 1.70 -9.53
CA VAL A 189 6.93 1.46 -8.08
C VAL A 189 5.96 0.37 -7.72
N ALA A 190 6.49 -0.74 -7.25
CA ALA A 190 5.70 -1.93 -6.92
C ALA A 190 6.51 -2.87 -6.03
N GLY A 191 5.84 -3.71 -5.25
CA GLY A 191 6.52 -4.79 -4.52
C GLY A 191 7.13 -5.84 -5.47
N ALA A 192 8.41 -6.13 -5.31
CA ALA A 192 9.08 -7.16 -6.09
C ALA A 192 8.74 -8.58 -5.55
N PRO A 193 8.58 -9.59 -6.44
CA PRO A 193 8.62 -9.48 -7.89
C PRO A 193 7.33 -8.92 -8.50
N MET A 194 7.44 -7.95 -9.39
CA MET A 194 6.31 -7.44 -10.16
C MET A 194 6.02 -8.39 -11.35
N PRO A 195 4.82 -8.99 -11.46
CA PRO A 195 4.53 -10.00 -12.48
C PRO A 195 4.82 -9.53 -13.90
N LEU A 196 4.42 -8.28 -14.24
CA LEU A 196 4.63 -7.70 -15.56
C LEU A 196 6.12 -7.66 -15.98
N LEU A 197 7.03 -7.43 -15.03
CA LEU A 197 8.48 -7.40 -15.28
C LEU A 197 9.10 -8.79 -15.22
N SER A 198 8.54 -9.71 -14.43
CA SER A 198 8.97 -11.11 -14.39
C SER A 198 8.78 -11.84 -15.73
N ASP A 199 7.85 -11.37 -16.56
CA ASP A 199 7.58 -11.90 -17.90
C ASP A 199 8.50 -11.33 -18.98
N VAL A 200 9.40 -10.40 -18.64
CA VAL A 200 10.39 -9.88 -19.59
C VAL A 200 11.44 -10.95 -19.87
N SER A 201 11.67 -11.23 -21.16
CA SER A 201 12.64 -12.25 -21.58
C SER A 201 14.08 -11.80 -21.30
N ALA A 202 14.94 -12.74 -20.91
CA ALA A 202 16.38 -12.51 -20.77
C ALA A 202 17.03 -12.00 -22.07
N ASP A 203 16.52 -12.44 -23.24
CA ASP A 203 17.02 -12.05 -24.56
C ASP A 203 16.51 -10.70 -25.05
N SER A 204 15.67 -10.00 -24.24
CA SER A 204 15.10 -8.71 -24.62
C SER A 204 16.14 -7.59 -24.76
N GLY A 205 17.31 -7.75 -24.16
CA GLY A 205 18.31 -6.69 -24.04
C GLY A 205 17.92 -5.60 -23.06
N LEU A 206 16.87 -5.81 -22.27
CA LEU A 206 16.45 -4.89 -21.20
C LEU A 206 17.13 -5.26 -19.89
N HIS A 207 17.37 -4.27 -19.04
CA HIS A 207 17.97 -4.47 -17.73
C HIS A 207 17.51 -3.41 -16.75
N PHE A 208 17.63 -3.69 -15.45
CA PHE A 208 17.39 -2.69 -14.41
C PHE A 208 18.57 -1.72 -14.29
N LEU A 209 18.27 -0.42 -14.22
CA LEU A 209 19.26 0.58 -13.83
C LEU A 209 19.39 0.61 -12.30
N PRO A 210 20.62 0.68 -11.77
CA PRO A 210 20.81 0.84 -10.33
C PRO A 210 20.37 2.23 -9.86
N ILE A 211 19.81 2.29 -8.65
CA ILE A 211 19.47 3.53 -7.95
C ILE A 211 20.17 3.48 -6.59
N GLU A 212 21.14 4.36 -6.39
CA GLU A 212 21.81 4.49 -5.09
C GLU A 212 21.04 5.52 -4.24
N LEU A 213 20.87 5.20 -2.94
CA LEU A 213 20.18 6.10 -2.02
C LEU A 213 21.03 7.36 -1.79
N ASN A 214 20.54 8.51 -2.24
CA ASN A 214 21.20 9.78 -1.96
C ASN A 214 20.64 10.44 -0.67
N PRO A 215 21.36 11.41 -0.06
CA PRO A 215 20.93 12.04 1.19
C PRO A 215 19.56 12.73 1.14
N SER A 216 19.14 13.24 -0.03
CA SER A 216 17.85 13.93 -0.16
C SER A 216 16.67 12.96 -0.10
N LEU A 217 16.89 11.70 -0.47
CA LEU A 217 15.88 10.64 -0.46
C LEU A 217 15.86 9.84 0.85
N ALA A 218 16.94 9.86 1.64
CA ALA A 218 17.14 9.02 2.81
C ALA A 218 16.12 9.22 3.96
N GLN A 219 15.36 10.32 3.95
CA GLN A 219 14.30 10.55 4.94
C GLN A 219 13.01 9.77 4.66
N THR A 220 12.79 9.38 3.42
CA THR A 220 11.54 8.78 2.95
C THR A 220 11.74 7.40 2.37
N TYR A 221 12.88 7.16 1.74
CA TYR A 221 13.20 5.92 1.04
C TYR A 221 14.25 5.11 1.80
N LEU A 222 14.19 3.80 1.62
CA LEU A 222 15.14 2.83 2.18
C LEU A 222 16.01 2.24 1.06
N PRO A 223 17.27 1.87 1.34
CA PRO A 223 18.07 1.12 0.37
C PRO A 223 17.49 -0.29 0.22
N ASP A 224 17.43 -0.76 -1.01
CA ASP A 224 16.98 -2.10 -1.37
C ASP A 224 17.76 -2.62 -2.59
N GLN A 225 17.48 -3.84 -3.06
CA GLN A 225 18.13 -4.45 -4.21
C GLN A 225 17.29 -5.52 -4.88
N PHE A 226 17.37 -5.62 -6.18
CA PHE A 226 16.85 -6.77 -6.92
C PHE A 226 17.86 -7.92 -6.92
N THR A 227 17.34 -9.12 -6.67
CA THR A 227 18.11 -10.36 -6.67
C THR A 227 17.66 -11.29 -7.80
N HIS A 228 18.42 -12.35 -8.04
CA HIS A 228 18.02 -13.42 -8.97
C HIS A 228 16.66 -14.03 -8.56
N ASP A 229 16.40 -14.18 -7.27
CA ASP A 229 15.14 -14.78 -6.78
C ASP A 229 13.92 -13.89 -7.09
N ASN A 230 14.10 -12.56 -7.12
CA ASN A 230 13.05 -11.65 -7.54
C ASN A 230 12.82 -11.71 -9.07
N TYR A 231 13.91 -11.66 -9.85
CA TYR A 231 13.85 -11.54 -11.31
C TYR A 231 14.89 -12.47 -11.99
N PRO A 232 14.64 -13.78 -12.06
CA PRO A 232 15.63 -14.74 -12.55
C PRO A 232 16.02 -14.56 -14.04
N ARG A 233 15.21 -13.84 -14.82
CA ARG A 233 15.50 -13.53 -16.23
C ARG A 233 16.26 -12.22 -16.44
N LEU A 234 16.23 -11.31 -15.45
CA LEU A 234 16.80 -9.97 -15.55
C LEU A 234 18.02 -9.76 -14.65
N VAL A 235 18.14 -10.54 -13.57
CA VAL A 235 19.25 -10.44 -12.61
C VAL A 235 20.02 -11.77 -12.62
N PRO A 236 21.28 -11.78 -13.04
CA PRO A 236 22.10 -13.01 -13.08
C PRO A 236 22.32 -13.60 -11.69
N VAL A 237 22.52 -14.92 -11.62
CA VAL A 237 22.84 -15.62 -10.37
C VAL A 237 24.11 -15.02 -9.72
N GLY A 238 24.05 -14.76 -8.42
CA GLY A 238 25.17 -14.21 -7.66
C GLY A 238 25.42 -12.73 -7.85
N THR A 239 24.53 -12.01 -8.55
CA THR A 239 24.55 -10.54 -8.68
C THR A 239 23.32 -9.92 -8.03
N THR A 240 23.40 -8.63 -7.73
CA THR A 240 22.27 -7.82 -7.30
C THR A 240 22.27 -6.49 -8.04
N VAL A 241 21.11 -5.86 -8.15
CA VAL A 241 20.99 -4.49 -8.69
C VAL A 241 20.46 -3.60 -7.57
N PRO A 242 21.23 -2.61 -7.09
CA PRO A 242 20.79 -1.66 -6.07
C PRO A 242 19.54 -0.90 -6.53
N THR A 243 18.61 -0.72 -5.60
CA THR A 243 17.46 0.16 -5.78
C THR A 243 17.10 0.82 -4.46
N ILE A 244 16.07 1.62 -4.47
CA ILE A 244 15.47 2.20 -3.27
C ILE A 244 14.01 1.78 -3.20
N ALA A 245 13.47 1.73 -1.98
CA ALA A 245 12.10 1.34 -1.74
C ALA A 245 11.35 2.37 -0.88
N VAL A 246 10.05 2.45 -1.05
CA VAL A 246 9.15 3.27 -0.24
C VAL A 246 8.14 2.37 0.47
N GLY A 247 7.83 2.68 1.73
CA GLY A 247 6.82 1.93 2.47
C GLY A 247 5.43 2.14 1.89
N ASP A 248 4.63 1.07 1.84
CA ASP A 248 3.21 1.13 1.54
C ASP A 248 2.38 1.14 2.82
N VAL A 249 1.22 1.78 2.81
CA VAL A 249 0.30 1.87 3.93
C VAL A 249 -1.12 1.54 3.51
N MET A 250 -1.85 0.89 4.38
CA MET A 250 -3.29 0.74 4.28
C MET A 250 -3.94 1.98 4.88
N ALA A 251 -4.35 2.92 4.02
CA ALA A 251 -4.91 4.22 4.40
C ALA A 251 -6.43 4.17 4.54
N VAL A 252 -6.97 5.06 5.37
CA VAL A 252 -8.40 5.17 5.69
C VAL A 252 -8.75 6.61 6.02
N PHE A 253 -10.00 7.02 5.82
CA PHE A 253 -10.48 8.29 6.33
C PHE A 253 -10.55 8.29 7.87
N GLY A 254 -10.20 9.40 8.49
CA GLY A 254 -10.24 9.58 9.95
C GLY A 254 -11.66 9.73 10.50
N TRP A 255 -12.48 8.69 10.35
CA TRP A 255 -13.85 8.67 10.85
C TRP A 255 -13.89 8.92 12.37
N GLN A 256 -14.91 9.67 12.81
CA GLN A 256 -15.14 9.88 14.23
C GLN A 256 -15.49 8.55 14.92
N PRO A 257 -14.91 8.25 16.10
CA PRO A 257 -15.25 7.08 16.88
C PRO A 257 -16.77 6.93 17.05
N HIS A 258 -17.25 5.68 17.05
CA HIS A 258 -18.65 5.29 17.15
C HIS A 258 -19.57 5.69 15.99
N SER A 259 -19.08 6.38 14.95
CA SER A 259 -19.86 6.56 13.73
C SER A 259 -20.04 5.22 13.00
N GLU A 260 -21.09 5.09 12.19
CA GLU A 260 -21.36 3.86 11.40
C GLU A 260 -20.15 3.48 10.53
N ARG A 261 -19.53 4.47 9.87
CA ARG A 261 -18.35 4.24 9.04
C ARG A 261 -17.11 3.83 9.85
N TYR A 262 -16.91 4.46 11.02
CA TYR A 262 -15.85 4.03 11.94
C TYR A 262 -16.03 2.57 12.35
N ASN A 263 -17.25 2.20 12.80
CA ASN A 263 -17.55 0.85 13.24
C ASN A 263 -17.41 -0.21 12.13
N LYS A 264 -17.74 0.18 10.88
CA LYS A 264 -17.53 -0.66 9.70
C LYS A 264 -16.05 -0.94 9.47
N VAL A 265 -15.21 0.09 9.47
CA VAL A 265 -13.75 -0.06 9.29
C VAL A 265 -13.11 -0.74 10.49
N ALA A 266 -13.58 -0.49 11.72
CA ALA A 266 -13.07 -1.17 12.91
C ALA A 266 -13.29 -2.69 12.84
N ARG A 267 -14.43 -3.16 12.34
CA ARG A 267 -14.65 -4.61 12.08
C ARG A 267 -13.67 -5.17 11.06
N PHE A 268 -13.42 -4.42 9.98
CA PHE A 268 -12.41 -4.81 9.00
C PHE A 268 -11.01 -4.90 9.64
N VAL A 269 -10.62 -3.94 10.46
CA VAL A 269 -9.34 -3.93 11.19
C VAL A 269 -9.22 -5.16 12.08
N THR A 270 -10.26 -5.45 12.88
CA THR A 270 -10.30 -6.66 13.74
C THR A 270 -10.13 -7.93 12.92
N ALA A 271 -10.88 -8.07 11.83
CA ALA A 271 -10.79 -9.26 10.97
C ALA A 271 -9.39 -9.38 10.31
N PHE A 272 -8.83 -8.28 9.83
CA PHE A 272 -7.52 -8.25 9.18
C PHE A 272 -6.40 -8.63 10.15
N PHE A 273 -6.37 -8.03 11.34
CA PHE A 273 -5.31 -8.30 12.31
C PHE A 273 -5.43 -9.70 12.90
N SER A 274 -6.64 -10.14 13.25
CA SER A 274 -6.88 -11.49 13.82
C SER A 274 -6.58 -12.64 12.86
N LYS A 275 -6.72 -12.41 11.55
CA LYS A 275 -6.44 -13.42 10.51
C LYS A 275 -5.12 -13.19 9.79
N PHE A 276 -4.23 -12.30 10.32
CA PHE A 276 -3.05 -11.84 9.59
C PHE A 276 -2.12 -12.98 9.16
N ASP A 277 -1.93 -14.00 10.00
CA ASP A 277 -1.10 -15.17 9.68
C ASP A 277 -1.52 -15.89 8.39
N GLN A 278 -2.81 -15.82 8.03
CA GLN A 278 -3.32 -16.43 6.79
C GLN A 278 -2.81 -15.71 5.54
N PHE A 279 -2.51 -14.40 5.63
CA PHE A 279 -1.95 -13.64 4.51
C PHE A 279 -0.51 -14.05 4.20
N GLN A 280 0.24 -14.52 5.18
CA GLN A 280 1.62 -14.93 5.02
C GLN A 280 1.79 -16.30 4.34
N GLN A 281 0.70 -17.01 4.09
CA GLN A 281 0.69 -18.33 3.48
C GLN A 281 0.36 -18.29 1.99
N PRO A 282 0.98 -19.18 1.17
CA PRO A 282 0.56 -19.35 -0.23
C PRO A 282 -0.94 -19.66 -0.35
N PRO A 283 -1.60 -19.24 -1.41
CA PRO A 283 -1.10 -18.60 -2.63
C PRO A 283 -1.07 -17.06 -2.60
N ARG A 284 -1.09 -16.44 -1.42
CA ARG A 284 -1.07 -14.98 -1.27
C ARG A 284 0.26 -14.39 -1.70
N HIS A 285 0.24 -13.09 -2.01
CA HIS A 285 1.43 -12.38 -2.46
C HIS A 285 2.55 -12.48 -1.41
N PRO A 286 3.81 -12.80 -1.78
CA PRO A 286 4.91 -12.99 -0.82
C PRO A 286 5.20 -11.74 0.03
N LYS A 287 4.93 -10.54 -0.47
CA LYS A 287 5.08 -9.28 0.26
C LYS A 287 4.30 -9.19 1.58
N TRP A 288 3.26 -9.99 1.78
CA TRP A 288 2.58 -10.10 3.08
C TRP A 288 3.50 -10.58 4.21
N ARG A 289 4.59 -11.29 3.89
CA ARG A 289 5.57 -11.76 4.89
C ARG A 289 6.49 -10.64 5.41
N GLU A 290 6.55 -9.51 4.71
CA GLU A 290 7.34 -8.33 5.10
C GLU A 290 6.55 -7.38 6.00
N VAL A 291 5.23 -7.57 6.10
CA VAL A 291 4.35 -6.67 6.85
C VAL A 291 4.55 -6.83 8.35
N ASN A 292 4.83 -5.70 9.00
CA ASN A 292 4.85 -5.58 10.46
C ASN A 292 3.70 -4.69 10.93
N LEU A 293 2.66 -5.29 11.50
CA LEU A 293 1.45 -4.58 11.94
C LEU A 293 1.73 -3.50 12.99
N THR A 294 2.81 -3.64 13.78
CA THR A 294 3.18 -2.67 14.83
C THR A 294 3.98 -1.50 14.30
N ALA A 295 4.52 -1.60 13.08
CA ALA A 295 5.39 -0.57 12.49
C ALA A 295 4.69 0.80 12.44
N GLN A 296 5.44 1.83 12.82
CA GLN A 296 4.99 3.21 12.71
C GLN A 296 5.38 3.81 11.36
N VAL A 297 4.57 4.73 10.88
CA VAL A 297 4.82 5.46 9.62
C VAL A 297 5.02 6.92 9.94
N PRO A 298 6.23 7.48 9.75
CA PRO A 298 6.50 8.89 10.02
C PRO A 298 5.53 9.81 9.25
N GLY A 299 5.03 10.82 9.95
CA GLY A 299 4.08 11.79 9.36
C GLY A 299 2.63 11.32 9.25
N TRP A 300 2.34 10.03 9.51
CA TRP A 300 0.99 9.47 9.51
C TRP A 300 0.49 9.19 10.93
N THR A 301 -0.80 9.35 11.16
CA THR A 301 -1.45 8.97 12.42
C THR A 301 -2.21 7.65 12.23
N ARG A 302 -2.03 6.70 13.14
CA ARG A 302 -2.73 5.41 13.08
C ARG A 302 -4.24 5.60 13.34
N PHE A 303 -5.06 4.81 12.67
CA PHE A 303 -6.49 4.73 12.91
C PHE A 303 -6.75 4.16 14.31
N GLN A 304 -7.63 4.81 15.08
CA GLN A 304 -7.79 4.49 16.50
C GLN A 304 -8.11 3.01 16.75
N ALA A 305 -9.03 2.42 15.99
CA ALA A 305 -9.35 0.99 16.17
C ALA A 305 -8.16 0.05 15.93
N ALA A 306 -7.22 0.43 15.04
CA ALA A 306 -6.00 -0.34 14.81
C ALA A 306 -5.02 -0.18 15.97
N GLN A 307 -4.92 1.02 16.53
CA GLN A 307 -4.09 1.28 17.71
C GLN A 307 -4.63 0.52 18.93
N ASP A 308 -5.93 0.61 19.18
CA ASP A 308 -6.60 -0.06 20.30
C ASP A 308 -6.41 -1.59 20.24
N TRP A 309 -6.53 -2.17 19.05
CA TRP A 309 -6.33 -3.61 18.84
C TRP A 309 -4.90 -4.03 19.21
N LEU A 310 -3.90 -3.31 18.72
CA LEU A 310 -2.48 -3.59 19.03
C LEU A 310 -2.17 -3.43 20.52
N GLU A 311 -2.76 -2.47 21.20
CA GLU A 311 -2.59 -2.27 22.64
C GLU A 311 -3.22 -3.40 23.45
N GLN A 312 -4.41 -3.88 23.06
CA GLN A 312 -5.08 -5.01 23.71
C GLN A 312 -4.29 -6.30 23.56
N GLU A 313 -3.82 -6.63 22.35
CA GLU A 313 -2.98 -7.81 22.10
C GLU A 313 -1.68 -7.76 22.88
N THR A 314 -1.05 -6.59 22.96
CA THR A 314 0.16 -6.42 23.74
C THR A 314 -0.08 -6.57 25.25
N THR A 315 -1.25 -6.16 25.72
CA THR A 315 -1.64 -6.31 27.12
C THR A 315 -1.98 -7.77 27.45
N ALA A 316 -2.66 -8.48 26.54
CA ALA A 316 -2.95 -9.90 26.67
C ALA A 316 -1.67 -10.76 26.63
N GLY A 317 -0.73 -10.44 25.73
CA GLY A 317 0.57 -11.14 25.67
C GLY A 317 1.51 -10.83 26.85
N THR A 318 1.33 -9.71 27.55
CA THR A 318 2.14 -9.34 28.72
C THR A 318 1.62 -9.90 30.04
N ALA A 319 0.39 -10.41 30.06
CA ALA A 319 -0.21 -10.95 31.30
C ALA A 319 0.32 -12.34 31.69
N GLY A 320 1.15 -13.02 30.90
CA GLY A 320 1.56 -14.40 31.13
C GLY A 320 3.00 -14.81 30.79
N GLY A 321 3.84 -13.92 30.23
CA GLY A 321 5.17 -14.34 29.74
C GLY A 321 6.35 -13.85 30.58
N THR A 322 7.41 -14.67 30.68
CA THR A 322 8.71 -14.26 31.21
C THR A 322 9.36 -13.17 30.37
N THR A 323 10.34 -12.43 30.93
CA THR A 323 11.09 -11.39 30.18
C THR A 323 11.75 -11.97 28.91
N GLN A 324 12.15 -13.24 28.95
CA GLN A 324 12.73 -13.94 27.82
C GLN A 324 11.69 -14.18 26.69
N GLU A 325 10.50 -14.65 27.01
CA GLU A 325 9.42 -14.88 26.04
C GLU A 325 8.95 -13.57 25.38
N ARG A 326 8.92 -12.47 26.15
CA ARG A 326 8.62 -11.14 25.64
C ARG A 326 9.72 -10.62 24.71
N PHE A 327 10.98 -10.94 24.99
CA PHE A 327 12.11 -10.60 24.13
C PHE A 327 12.13 -11.42 22.84
N ASP A 328 11.84 -12.71 22.93
CA ASP A 328 11.75 -13.59 21.76
C ASP A 328 10.59 -13.17 20.83
N ALA A 329 9.47 -12.74 21.40
CA ALA A 329 8.37 -12.11 20.65
C ALA A 329 8.79 -10.78 20.02
N PHE A 330 9.54 -9.94 20.73
CA PHE A 330 10.10 -8.70 20.20
C PHE A 330 11.08 -8.96 19.03
N LEU A 331 11.94 -9.96 19.15
CA LEU A 331 12.88 -10.35 18.08
C LEU A 331 12.15 -10.85 16.83
N SER A 332 11.11 -11.66 17.00
CA SER A 332 10.32 -12.17 15.88
C SER A 332 9.55 -11.07 15.15
N GLN A 333 9.19 -9.99 15.85
CA GLN A 333 8.47 -8.84 15.29
C GLN A 333 9.40 -7.82 14.61
N THR A 334 10.62 -7.62 15.15
CA THR A 334 11.54 -6.59 14.64
C THR A 334 12.42 -7.06 13.48
N LYS A 335 12.65 -8.38 13.34
CA LYS A 335 13.45 -8.97 12.24
C LYS A 335 12.93 -10.36 11.89
N PRO A 336 11.85 -10.48 11.11
CA PRO A 336 11.40 -11.76 10.58
C PRO A 336 12.51 -12.38 9.72
N GLY A 337 12.96 -13.61 10.09
CA GLY A 337 13.97 -14.36 9.33
C GLY A 337 15.39 -14.34 9.89
N VAL A 338 15.69 -13.62 10.98
CA VAL A 338 17.04 -13.55 11.57
C VAL A 338 17.23 -14.50 12.78
N GLY A 339 16.28 -15.35 13.09
CA GLY A 339 16.34 -16.26 14.24
C GLY A 339 17.53 -17.26 14.28
N GLY A 340 18.33 -17.36 13.23
CA GLY A 340 19.44 -18.33 13.13
C GLY A 340 20.86 -17.77 13.01
N SER A 341 21.05 -16.44 12.82
CA SER A 341 22.37 -15.90 12.46
C SER A 341 22.87 -14.71 13.30
N LEU A 342 22.16 -14.32 14.36
CA LEU A 342 22.66 -13.24 15.23
C LEU A 342 23.78 -13.75 16.13
N THR A 343 24.90 -13.01 16.14
CA THR A 343 25.95 -13.22 17.13
C THR A 343 25.43 -12.94 18.55
N GLU A 344 25.97 -13.55 19.56
CA GLU A 344 25.58 -13.31 20.96
C GLU A 344 25.72 -11.82 21.36
N ALA A 345 26.71 -11.11 20.82
CA ALA A 345 26.86 -9.67 21.01
C ALA A 345 25.69 -8.87 20.39
N ALA A 346 25.21 -9.26 19.20
CA ALA A 346 24.05 -8.62 18.56
C ALA A 346 22.75 -8.92 19.31
N LYS A 347 22.58 -10.13 19.83
CA LYS A 347 21.45 -10.48 20.69
C LYS A 347 21.45 -9.67 21.99
N ALA A 348 22.62 -9.53 22.64
CA ALA A 348 22.78 -8.73 23.84
C ALA A 348 22.45 -7.25 23.62
N ALA A 349 22.89 -6.66 22.50
CA ALA A 349 22.55 -5.28 22.14
C ALA A 349 21.05 -5.09 21.90
N LEU A 350 20.40 -6.02 21.20
CA LEU A 350 18.96 -6.01 20.98
C LEU A 350 18.18 -6.22 22.29
N PHE A 351 18.70 -7.02 23.21
CA PHE A 351 18.09 -7.20 24.53
C PHE A 351 18.14 -5.91 25.36
N GLN A 352 19.22 -5.14 25.30
CA GLN A 352 19.30 -3.83 25.95
C GLN A 352 18.31 -2.82 25.33
N GLN A 353 18.14 -2.83 24.02
CA GLN A 353 17.14 -2.00 23.34
C GLN A 353 15.71 -2.41 23.76
N PHE A 354 15.45 -3.70 23.86
CA PHE A 354 14.19 -4.23 24.36
C PHE A 354 13.91 -3.78 25.81
N LEU A 355 14.89 -3.89 26.71
CA LEU A 355 14.73 -3.45 28.11
C LEU A 355 14.46 -1.95 28.22
N ALA A 356 15.13 -1.14 27.41
CA ALA A 356 14.88 0.30 27.36
C ALA A 356 13.45 0.62 26.88
N TRP A 357 12.99 -0.09 25.84
CA TRP A 357 11.64 0.00 25.31
C TRP A 357 10.59 -0.47 26.32
N ASP A 358 10.79 -1.63 26.96
CA ASP A 358 9.89 -2.21 27.98
C ASP A 358 9.76 -1.28 29.22
N LYS A 359 10.86 -0.63 29.60
CA LYS A 359 10.90 0.33 30.69
C LYS A 359 10.17 1.64 30.39
N GLN A 360 10.34 2.19 29.18
CA GLN A 360 9.61 3.39 28.74
C GLN A 360 8.11 3.15 28.71
N ARG A 361 7.71 1.97 28.32
CA ARG A 361 6.33 1.52 28.24
C ARG A 361 5.69 1.28 29.61
N SER A 362 6.49 0.81 30.57
CA SER A 362 6.05 0.60 31.97
C SER A 362 5.98 1.90 32.79
N ALA A 363 6.70 2.96 32.36
CA ALA A 363 6.74 4.26 33.03
C ALA A 363 5.68 5.26 32.52
N GLY A 364 4.98 4.92 31.42
CA GLY A 364 3.89 5.70 30.83
C GLY A 364 2.49 5.32 31.35
N ARG A 365 2.42 4.53 32.44
CA ARG A 365 1.19 4.14 33.13
C ARG A 365 0.98 4.92 34.42
#